data_07abc58ea683b49bd7a166f2a0e84290
#
_entry.id   07abc58ea683b49bd7a166f2a0e84290
#
_cell.length_a   1.000
_cell.length_b   1.000
_cell.length_c   1.000
_cell.angle_alpha   90.00
_cell.angle_beta   90.00
_cell.angle_gamma   90.00
#
_symmetry.space_group_name_H-M   'P 1'
#
loop_
_entity.id
_entity.type
_entity.pdbx_description
1 polymer ?
#
loop_
_entity_poly.entity_id
_entity_poly.type
_entity_poly.pdbx_seq_one_letter_code
_entity_poly.pdbx_strand_id
1 'polypeptide(L)'
;MVHKQKGSALLSALFLMTLVAIAATAMSTRLQLDIYRTRLTLESGRLMLATQVMSFWAMDSLVNPNTKLKQKVDGGAVLVYPESMSKLYPEMTMSGALYDLQARFNLNNLQDVGYQSVFFKLLKNTFKKAELKDLQYIVTATTHWVSPYQPARGVDDLMTYYYEQKPPYLPAYQPMQSITEFRLVAGVNAEIFLTLLPQIVALPTSTPINLNTASPTILKALGNGLTDAQLTELLQLRDQKETFKASDILLLVTNFHIPAAQVTVESEYYLCAGKVSGKELSLNYYMVLHRTKDRTGAMTVQVVTETLNSM
;
A
#
# COMPACT_ATOMS: atom_id res chain seq x y z
N MET A 1 -68.37 -30.21 51.82
CA MET A 1 -67.67 -28.86 51.67
C MET A 1 -66.87 -28.90 50.37
N VAL A 2 -67.38 -28.25 49.32
CA VAL A 2 -66.66 -28.16 48.05
C VAL A 2 -65.86 -26.85 48.09
N HIS A 3 -64.56 -26.96 48.24
CA HIS A 3 -63.65 -25.78 48.13
C HIS A 3 -63.61 -25.30 46.68
N LYS A 4 -64.17 -24.11 46.47
CA LYS A 4 -64.08 -23.39 45.20
C LYS A 4 -62.63 -22.91 44.97
N GLN A 5 -61.87 -23.69 44.21
CA GLN A 5 -60.55 -23.26 43.66
C GLN A 5 -60.76 -22.37 42.43
N LYS A 6 -61.32 -21.17 42.57
CA LYS A 6 -61.56 -20.25 41.46
C LYS A 6 -60.42 -19.26 41.17
N GLY A 7 -59.39 -19.17 42.03
CA GLY A 7 -58.28 -18.21 41.87
C GLY A 7 -57.01 -18.80 41.19
N SER A 8 -56.76 -20.11 41.28
CA SER A 8 -55.51 -20.70 40.77
C SER A 8 -55.48 -20.83 39.24
N ALA A 9 -56.64 -21.04 38.60
CA ALA A 9 -56.75 -21.19 37.14
C ALA A 9 -56.37 -19.91 36.39
N LEU A 10 -56.80 -18.73 36.95
CA LEU A 10 -56.43 -17.44 36.35
C LEU A 10 -54.93 -17.14 36.47
N LEU A 11 -54.30 -17.45 37.61
CA LEU A 11 -52.88 -17.28 37.82
C LEU A 11 -52.09 -18.21 36.90
N SER A 12 -52.49 -19.45 36.76
CA SER A 12 -51.85 -20.40 35.85
C SER A 12 -51.97 -19.98 34.37
N ALA A 13 -53.14 -19.49 33.94
CA ALA A 13 -53.35 -18.95 32.60
C ALA A 13 -52.46 -17.73 32.34
N LEU A 14 -52.39 -16.80 33.29
CA LEU A 14 -51.50 -15.59 33.18
C LEU A 14 -50.04 -16.02 33.10
N PHE A 15 -49.61 -16.94 33.94
CA PHE A 15 -48.25 -17.47 33.90
C PHE A 15 -47.90 -18.11 32.55
N LEU A 16 -48.76 -18.94 32.01
CA LEU A 16 -48.60 -19.54 30.69
C LEU A 16 -48.54 -18.51 29.58
N MET A 17 -49.42 -17.47 29.61
CA MET A 17 -49.39 -16.40 28.63
C MET A 17 -48.09 -15.60 28.71
N THR A 18 -47.58 -15.28 29.88
CA THR A 18 -46.30 -14.56 30.04
C THR A 18 -45.11 -15.40 29.56
N LEU A 19 -45.11 -16.71 29.84
CA LEU A 19 -44.07 -17.63 29.37
C LEU A 19 -44.06 -17.74 27.85
N VAL A 20 -45.24 -17.86 27.21
CA VAL A 20 -45.34 -17.88 25.75
C VAL A 20 -44.93 -16.56 25.14
N ALA A 21 -45.28 -15.41 25.75
CA ALA A 21 -44.89 -14.09 25.29
C ALA A 21 -43.34 -13.91 25.34
N ILE A 22 -42.72 -14.36 26.43
CA ILE A 22 -41.25 -14.33 26.58
C ILE A 22 -40.58 -15.21 25.51
N ALA A 23 -41.07 -16.44 25.31
CA ALA A 23 -40.55 -17.36 24.29
C ALA A 23 -40.71 -16.78 22.87
N ALA A 24 -41.86 -16.22 22.53
CA ALA A 24 -42.12 -15.56 21.24
C ALA A 24 -41.21 -14.36 20.99
N THR A 25 -40.99 -13.54 22.01
CA THR A 25 -40.07 -12.37 21.93
C THR A 25 -38.63 -12.82 21.71
N ALA A 26 -38.18 -13.86 22.46
CA ALA A 26 -36.84 -14.39 22.32
C ALA A 26 -36.61 -14.99 20.91
N MET A 27 -37.59 -15.73 20.36
CA MET A 27 -37.55 -16.29 19.00
C MET A 27 -37.52 -15.15 17.95
N SER A 28 -38.34 -14.11 18.11
CA SER A 28 -38.39 -12.97 17.19
C SER A 28 -37.05 -12.23 17.16
N THR A 29 -36.46 -11.97 18.32
CA THR A 29 -35.15 -11.30 18.43
C THR A 29 -34.06 -12.15 17.76
N ARG A 30 -34.04 -13.46 18.00
CA ARG A 30 -33.11 -14.38 17.36
C ARG A 30 -33.24 -14.37 15.83
N LEU A 31 -34.47 -14.45 15.32
CA LEU A 31 -34.75 -14.39 13.90
C LEU A 31 -34.26 -13.10 13.27
N GLN A 32 -34.50 -11.94 13.93
CA GLN A 32 -33.99 -10.65 13.45
C GLN A 32 -32.46 -10.61 13.38
N LEU A 33 -31.76 -11.15 14.38
CA LEU A 33 -30.31 -11.26 14.38
C LEU A 33 -29.80 -12.17 13.24
N ASP A 34 -30.45 -13.29 13.00
CA ASP A 34 -30.06 -14.21 11.95
C ASP A 34 -30.30 -13.61 10.55
N ILE A 35 -31.41 -12.89 10.34
CA ILE A 35 -31.66 -12.12 9.11
C ILE A 35 -30.58 -11.05 8.93
N TYR A 36 -30.24 -10.29 9.98
CA TYR A 36 -29.21 -9.26 9.91
C TYR A 36 -27.83 -9.84 9.55
N ARG A 37 -27.42 -10.92 10.22
CA ARG A 37 -26.18 -11.64 9.92
C ARG A 37 -26.12 -12.15 8.48
N THR A 38 -27.21 -12.75 8.00
CA THR A 38 -27.31 -13.24 6.62
C THR A 38 -27.18 -12.09 5.63
N ARG A 39 -27.81 -10.94 5.91
CA ARG A 39 -27.69 -9.73 5.08
C ARG A 39 -26.23 -9.25 5.00
N LEU A 40 -25.54 -9.12 6.13
CA LEU A 40 -24.14 -8.72 6.16
C LEU A 40 -23.23 -9.69 5.41
N THR A 41 -23.47 -11.00 5.54
CA THR A 41 -22.71 -12.03 4.81
C THR A 41 -22.90 -11.90 3.30
N LEU A 42 -24.13 -11.70 2.85
CA LEU A 42 -24.43 -11.51 1.43
C LEU A 42 -23.81 -10.19 0.91
N GLU A 43 -23.89 -9.11 1.68
CA GLU A 43 -23.29 -7.83 1.31
C GLU A 43 -21.75 -7.95 1.22
N SER A 44 -21.11 -8.59 2.20
CA SER A 44 -19.66 -8.85 2.17
C SER A 44 -19.25 -9.67 0.93
N GLY A 45 -19.98 -10.71 0.59
CA GLY A 45 -19.74 -11.50 -0.63
C GLY A 45 -19.86 -10.67 -1.90
N ARG A 46 -20.87 -9.79 -2.00
CA ARG A 46 -21.03 -8.87 -3.15
C ARG A 46 -19.88 -7.85 -3.23
N LEU A 47 -19.45 -7.28 -2.10
CA LEU A 47 -18.31 -6.37 -2.07
C LEU A 47 -17.04 -7.07 -2.55
N MET A 48 -16.82 -8.32 -2.15
CA MET A 48 -15.67 -9.10 -2.58
C MET A 48 -15.70 -9.37 -4.10
N LEU A 49 -16.85 -9.69 -4.68
CA LEU A 49 -16.97 -9.81 -6.13
C LEU A 49 -16.69 -8.49 -6.85
N ALA A 50 -17.09 -7.36 -6.29
CA ALA A 50 -16.82 -6.06 -6.84
C ALA A 50 -15.31 -5.71 -6.78
N THR A 51 -14.57 -6.14 -5.74
CA THR A 51 -13.10 -5.98 -5.73
C THR A 51 -12.43 -6.78 -6.84
N GLN A 52 -12.94 -7.98 -7.19
CA GLN A 52 -12.41 -8.75 -8.32
C GLN A 52 -12.58 -8.02 -9.66
N VAL A 53 -13.67 -7.28 -9.85
CA VAL A 53 -13.84 -6.44 -11.06
C VAL A 53 -12.77 -5.37 -11.13
N MET A 54 -12.40 -4.75 -10.01
CA MET A 54 -11.28 -3.80 -9.96
C MET A 54 -9.95 -4.48 -10.29
N SER A 55 -9.73 -5.71 -9.82
CA SER A 55 -8.54 -6.50 -10.16
C SER A 55 -8.43 -6.73 -11.66
N PHE A 56 -9.50 -7.20 -12.29
CA PHE A 56 -9.51 -7.43 -13.74
C PHE A 56 -9.29 -6.16 -14.54
N TRP A 57 -9.95 -5.06 -14.14
CA TRP A 57 -9.72 -3.75 -14.76
C TRP A 57 -8.24 -3.33 -14.65
N ALA A 58 -7.63 -3.48 -13.48
CA ALA A 58 -6.25 -3.11 -13.26
C ALA A 58 -5.29 -3.94 -14.11
N MET A 59 -5.48 -5.26 -14.16
CA MET A 59 -4.67 -6.16 -14.97
C MET A 59 -4.84 -5.89 -16.46
N ASP A 60 -6.07 -5.75 -16.96
CA ASP A 60 -6.34 -5.42 -18.37
C ASP A 60 -5.71 -4.08 -18.76
N SER A 61 -5.86 -3.07 -17.89
CA SER A 61 -5.29 -1.73 -18.13
C SER A 61 -3.78 -1.74 -18.27
N LEU A 62 -3.08 -2.64 -17.59
CA LEU A 62 -1.63 -2.75 -17.65
C LEU A 62 -1.14 -3.60 -18.83
N VAL A 63 -1.95 -4.54 -19.30
CA VAL A 63 -1.62 -5.40 -20.47
C VAL A 63 -1.97 -4.68 -21.78
N ASN A 64 -3.06 -3.94 -21.81
CA ASN A 64 -3.58 -3.33 -23.03
C ASN A 64 -2.66 -2.18 -23.54
N PRO A 65 -2.05 -2.32 -24.72
CA PRO A 65 -1.12 -1.32 -25.26
C PRO A 65 -1.79 0.03 -25.58
N ASN A 66 -3.12 0.05 -25.70
CA ASN A 66 -3.88 1.26 -25.98
C ASN A 66 -4.17 2.06 -24.71
N THR A 67 -3.94 1.51 -23.54
CA THR A 67 -4.14 2.22 -22.28
C THR A 67 -3.02 3.24 -22.08
N LYS A 68 -3.40 4.52 -22.11
CA LYS A 68 -2.47 5.61 -21.82
C LYS A 68 -2.41 5.83 -20.32
N LEU A 69 -1.35 5.31 -19.68
CA LEU A 69 -1.05 5.62 -18.30
C LEU A 69 -0.64 7.09 -18.21
N LYS A 70 -1.38 7.87 -17.43
CA LYS A 70 -1.07 9.30 -17.21
C LYS A 70 0.17 9.39 -16.32
N GLN A 71 1.04 10.34 -16.63
CA GLN A 71 2.30 10.52 -15.92
C GLN A 71 2.28 11.70 -14.96
N LYS A 72 1.19 12.46 -14.97
CA LYS A 72 0.95 13.61 -14.11
C LYS A 72 -0.41 13.48 -13.43
N VAL A 73 -0.43 12.85 -12.25
CA VAL A 73 -1.59 12.91 -11.36
C VAL A 73 -1.07 13.12 -9.94
N ASP A 74 -1.65 14.05 -9.21
CA ASP A 74 -1.37 14.24 -7.79
C ASP A 74 -1.50 12.91 -7.02
N GLY A 75 -0.50 12.61 -6.18
CA GLY A 75 -0.45 11.36 -5.43
C GLY A 75 0.08 10.15 -6.19
N GLY A 76 0.63 10.32 -7.43
CA GLY A 76 1.27 9.24 -8.21
C GLY A 76 0.28 8.28 -8.87
N ALA A 77 -1.03 8.58 -8.91
CA ALA A 77 -2.01 7.79 -9.63
C ALA A 77 -1.78 7.95 -11.14
N VAL A 78 -1.59 6.83 -11.84
CA VAL A 78 -1.36 6.82 -13.30
C VAL A 78 -2.62 6.53 -14.10
N LEU A 79 -3.65 5.95 -13.46
CA LEU A 79 -4.95 5.69 -14.06
C LEU A 79 -6.03 5.65 -12.97
N VAL A 80 -7.17 6.29 -13.21
CA VAL A 80 -8.31 6.29 -12.27
C VAL A 80 -9.35 5.27 -12.74
N TYR A 81 -9.97 4.58 -11.77
CA TYR A 81 -11.06 3.64 -12.05
C TYR A 81 -12.23 4.33 -12.73
N PRO A 82 -12.73 3.84 -13.88
CA PRO A 82 -13.75 4.53 -14.66
C PRO A 82 -15.11 4.54 -13.95
N GLU A 83 -15.76 5.71 -13.91
CA GLU A 83 -17.12 5.82 -13.38
C GLU A 83 -18.15 4.95 -14.14
N SER A 84 -17.93 4.70 -15.42
CA SER A 84 -18.78 3.83 -16.24
C SER A 84 -18.83 2.40 -15.70
N MET A 85 -17.73 1.91 -15.12
CA MET A 85 -17.68 0.60 -14.49
C MET A 85 -18.36 0.58 -13.10
N SER A 86 -18.33 1.69 -12.38
CA SER A 86 -19.08 1.81 -11.10
C SER A 86 -20.58 1.67 -11.30
N LYS A 87 -21.11 2.05 -12.46
CA LYS A 87 -22.54 1.95 -12.80
C LYS A 87 -23.02 0.52 -13.05
N LEU A 88 -22.10 -0.45 -13.22
CA LEU A 88 -22.47 -1.86 -13.36
C LEU A 88 -23.06 -2.45 -12.05
N TYR A 89 -22.80 -1.80 -10.94
CA TYR A 89 -23.30 -2.18 -9.61
C TYR A 89 -24.03 -1.01 -8.96
N PRO A 90 -25.29 -0.71 -9.33
CA PRO A 90 -25.98 0.51 -8.90
C PRO A 90 -26.22 0.59 -7.38
N GLU A 91 -26.13 -0.53 -6.66
CA GLU A 91 -26.25 -0.56 -5.20
C GLU A 91 -24.93 -0.36 -4.46
N MET A 92 -23.81 -0.21 -5.19
CA MET A 92 -22.48 -0.07 -4.64
C MET A 92 -21.75 1.12 -5.28
N THR A 93 -20.88 1.75 -4.52
CA THR A 93 -19.94 2.74 -5.04
C THR A 93 -18.54 2.13 -5.11
N MET A 94 -17.91 2.27 -6.27
CA MET A 94 -16.56 1.78 -6.52
C MET A 94 -15.68 2.96 -6.94
N SER A 95 -14.56 3.13 -6.26
CA SER A 95 -13.59 4.17 -6.57
C SER A 95 -12.18 3.64 -6.34
N GLY A 96 -11.22 4.11 -7.12
CA GLY A 96 -9.83 3.67 -6.97
C GLY A 96 -8.96 4.18 -8.10
N ALA A 97 -7.68 3.79 -8.02
CA ALA A 97 -6.71 4.15 -9.04
C ALA A 97 -5.55 3.13 -9.07
N LEU A 98 -4.85 3.14 -10.20
CA LEU A 98 -3.53 2.53 -10.35
C LEU A 98 -2.47 3.57 -9.99
N TYR A 99 -1.52 3.18 -9.15
CA TYR A 99 -0.39 3.99 -8.73
C TYR A 99 0.90 3.32 -9.19
N ASP A 100 1.83 4.13 -9.69
CA ASP A 100 3.19 3.68 -9.98
C ASP A 100 4.00 3.55 -8.70
N LEU A 101 4.43 2.33 -8.37
CA LEU A 101 5.24 2.09 -7.18
C LEU A 101 6.71 2.46 -7.35
N GLN A 102 7.22 2.49 -8.59
CA GLN A 102 8.58 2.95 -8.88
C GLN A 102 8.70 4.49 -8.92
N ALA A 103 7.59 5.21 -8.74
CA ALA A 103 7.61 6.64 -8.40
C ALA A 103 8.16 6.91 -6.99
N ARG A 104 8.28 5.86 -6.15
CA ARG A 104 8.72 5.90 -4.75
C ARG A 104 10.09 5.25 -4.60
N PHE A 105 10.78 5.56 -3.51
CA PHE A 105 12.04 4.93 -3.16
C PHE A 105 11.80 3.53 -2.60
N ASN A 106 12.39 2.51 -3.22
CA ASN A 106 12.31 1.13 -2.76
C ASN A 106 13.36 0.89 -1.66
N LEU A 107 12.91 0.61 -0.43
CA LEU A 107 13.80 0.37 0.72
C LEU A 107 14.70 -0.85 0.53
N ASN A 108 14.26 -1.85 -0.24
CA ASN A 108 15.06 -3.03 -0.55
C ASN A 108 16.25 -2.75 -1.48
N ASN A 109 16.30 -1.56 -2.09
CA ASN A 109 17.48 -1.11 -2.84
C ASN A 109 18.68 -0.79 -1.94
N LEU A 110 18.50 -0.65 -0.61
CA LEU A 110 19.56 -0.26 0.32
C LEU A 110 20.68 -1.29 0.49
N GLN A 111 20.53 -2.48 -0.08
CA GLN A 111 21.64 -3.43 -0.23
C GLN A 111 22.76 -2.87 -1.17
N ASP A 112 22.41 -1.94 -2.05
CA ASP A 112 23.37 -1.23 -2.91
C ASP A 112 23.75 0.12 -2.28
N VAL A 113 25.06 0.35 -2.13
CA VAL A 113 25.64 1.57 -1.55
C VAL A 113 25.22 2.83 -2.30
N GLY A 114 25.01 2.76 -3.61
CA GLY A 114 24.54 3.88 -4.43
C GLY A 114 23.18 4.39 -3.98
N TYR A 115 22.28 3.50 -3.60
CA TYR A 115 20.94 3.85 -3.11
C TYR A 115 20.93 4.31 -1.65
N GLN A 116 21.91 3.91 -0.83
CA GLN A 116 22.04 4.43 0.55
C GLN A 116 22.25 5.95 0.55
N SER A 117 23.07 6.46 -0.38
CA SER A 117 23.26 7.90 -0.58
C SER A 117 21.97 8.62 -1.00
N VAL A 118 21.18 8.01 -1.90
CA VAL A 118 19.89 8.55 -2.34
C VAL A 118 18.90 8.60 -1.15
N PHE A 119 18.83 7.54 -0.36
CA PHE A 119 17.94 7.49 0.80
C PHE A 119 18.34 8.51 1.87
N PHE A 120 19.63 8.65 2.15
CA PHE A 120 20.12 9.68 3.07
C PHE A 120 19.69 11.09 2.63
N LYS A 121 19.80 11.40 1.32
CA LYS A 121 19.38 12.69 0.78
C LYS A 121 17.86 12.86 0.83
N LEU A 122 17.10 11.80 0.58
CA LEU A 122 15.64 11.81 0.73
C LEU A 122 15.27 12.17 2.17
N LEU A 123 15.88 11.52 3.16
CA LEU A 123 15.68 11.83 4.58
C LEU A 123 16.05 13.29 4.89
N LYS A 124 17.22 13.75 4.44
CA LYS A 124 17.68 15.12 4.66
C LYS A 124 16.76 16.17 4.03
N ASN A 125 16.23 15.90 2.84
CA ASN A 125 15.31 16.80 2.16
C ASN A 125 13.94 16.85 2.87
N THR A 126 13.52 15.74 3.47
CA THR A 126 12.24 15.59 4.17
C THR A 126 12.33 16.15 5.59
N PHE A 127 13.38 15.82 6.34
CA PHE A 127 13.57 16.20 7.76
C PHE A 127 14.65 17.26 7.91
N LYS A 128 14.37 18.49 7.44
CA LYS A 128 15.33 19.60 7.41
C LYS A 128 15.91 20.02 8.77
N LYS A 129 15.22 19.69 9.87
CA LYS A 129 15.60 20.05 11.25
C LYS A 129 16.29 18.92 12.01
N ALA A 130 16.31 17.70 11.45
CA ALA A 130 16.91 16.54 12.10
C ALA A 130 18.45 16.62 12.04
N GLU A 131 19.11 16.05 13.05
CA GLU A 131 20.56 15.94 13.05
C GLU A 131 21.04 14.93 12.00
N LEU A 132 22.12 15.24 11.31
CA LEU A 132 22.63 14.36 10.23
C LEU A 132 23.02 12.97 10.74
N LYS A 133 23.49 12.88 11.99
CA LYS A 133 23.84 11.59 12.62
C LYS A 133 22.62 10.68 12.77
N ASP A 134 21.45 11.24 13.15
CA ASP A 134 20.22 10.48 13.33
C ASP A 134 19.69 9.96 11.98
N LEU A 135 19.78 10.81 10.95
CA LEU A 135 19.41 10.38 9.58
C LEU A 135 20.36 9.29 9.06
N GLN A 136 21.67 9.41 9.32
CA GLN A 136 22.65 8.38 8.95
C GLN A 136 22.40 7.07 9.72
N TYR A 137 22.02 7.16 11.00
CA TYR A 137 21.65 6.00 11.81
C TYR A 137 20.46 5.25 11.21
N ILE A 138 19.41 5.96 10.77
CA ILE A 138 18.24 5.35 10.10
C ILE A 138 18.66 4.63 8.81
N VAL A 139 19.53 5.25 7.98
CA VAL A 139 20.04 4.61 6.76
C VAL A 139 20.78 3.32 7.10
N THR A 140 21.68 3.36 8.08
CA THR A 140 22.47 2.20 8.52
C THR A 140 21.58 1.10 9.08
N ALA A 141 20.64 1.45 9.95
CA ALA A 141 19.70 0.50 10.55
C ALA A 141 18.78 -0.15 9.49
N THR A 142 18.30 0.63 8.50
CA THR A 142 17.47 0.08 7.42
C THR A 142 18.29 -0.82 6.50
N THR A 143 19.52 -0.42 6.17
CA THR A 143 20.43 -1.27 5.38
C THR A 143 20.72 -2.60 6.09
N HIS A 144 20.96 -2.55 7.39
CA HIS A 144 21.18 -3.73 8.22
C HIS A 144 19.94 -4.64 8.23
N TRP A 145 18.74 -4.07 8.33
CA TRP A 145 17.48 -4.81 8.30
C TRP A 145 17.30 -5.62 7.02
N VAL A 146 17.57 -5.00 5.86
CA VAL A 146 17.33 -5.63 4.54
C VAL A 146 18.50 -6.48 4.03
N SER A 147 19.69 -6.39 4.66
CA SER A 147 20.88 -7.10 4.23
C SER A 147 21.02 -8.46 4.91
N PRO A 148 21.57 -9.49 4.26
CA PRO A 148 21.81 -10.79 4.86
C PRO A 148 22.70 -10.68 6.11
N TYR A 149 22.43 -11.50 7.12
CA TYR A 149 23.22 -11.57 8.33
C TYR A 149 24.69 -11.92 8.04
N GLN A 150 25.62 -11.17 8.65
CA GLN A 150 27.06 -11.38 8.47
C GLN A 150 27.69 -11.67 9.84
N PRO A 151 27.90 -12.95 10.22
CA PRO A 151 28.37 -13.35 11.56
C PRO A 151 29.78 -12.87 11.89
N ALA A 152 30.60 -12.53 10.89
CA ALA A 152 32.00 -12.13 11.06
C ALA A 152 32.20 -10.68 11.57
N ARG A 153 31.15 -9.88 11.70
CA ARG A 153 31.26 -8.47 12.11
C ARG A 153 31.21 -8.23 13.64
N GLY A 154 31.09 -9.29 14.45
CA GLY A 154 31.02 -9.17 15.92
C GLY A 154 29.65 -8.78 16.46
N VAL A 155 29.61 -8.38 17.74
CA VAL A 155 28.38 -7.86 18.38
C VAL A 155 28.06 -6.50 17.78
N ASP A 156 26.88 -6.41 17.19
CA ASP A 156 26.37 -5.22 16.52
C ASP A 156 25.51 -4.43 17.51
N ASP A 157 25.79 -3.13 17.67
CA ASP A 157 25.00 -2.23 18.53
C ASP A 157 23.51 -2.22 18.14
N LEU A 158 23.20 -2.43 16.86
CA LEU A 158 21.83 -2.56 16.39
C LEU A 158 21.15 -3.82 16.90
N MET A 159 21.85 -4.95 17.03
CA MET A 159 21.28 -6.17 17.65
C MET A 159 20.92 -5.92 19.10
N THR A 160 21.77 -5.25 19.86
CA THR A 160 21.50 -4.88 21.25
C THR A 160 20.20 -4.07 21.34
N TYR A 161 20.03 -3.06 20.47
CA TYR A 161 18.79 -2.29 20.40
C TYR A 161 17.55 -3.17 20.23
N TYR A 162 17.57 -4.16 19.33
CA TYR A 162 16.41 -5.01 19.06
C TYR A 162 16.13 -6.01 20.21
N TYR A 163 17.16 -6.50 20.88
CA TYR A 163 17.00 -7.35 22.08
C TYR A 163 16.42 -6.62 23.29
N GLU A 164 16.65 -5.32 23.40
CA GLU A 164 16.13 -4.48 24.49
C GLU A 164 14.66 -4.07 24.29
N GLN A 165 14.09 -4.30 23.11
CA GLN A 165 12.67 -3.99 22.85
C GLN A 165 11.73 -4.89 23.68
N LYS A 166 10.48 -4.45 23.84
CA LYS A 166 9.44 -5.19 24.58
C LYS A 166 8.20 -5.38 23.68
N PRO A 167 7.96 -6.58 23.18
CA PRO A 167 8.79 -7.79 23.25
C PRO A 167 10.09 -7.67 22.45
N PRO A 168 11.16 -8.40 22.80
CA PRO A 168 12.39 -8.43 22.02
C PRO A 168 12.17 -9.11 20.67
N TYR A 169 12.86 -8.63 19.63
CA TYR A 169 12.81 -9.21 18.29
C TYR A 169 14.19 -9.10 17.60
N LEU A 170 14.31 -9.72 16.44
CA LEU A 170 15.52 -9.67 15.62
C LEU A 170 15.24 -8.89 14.32
N PRO A 171 16.26 -8.26 13.72
CA PRO A 171 16.16 -7.76 12.36
C PRO A 171 15.80 -8.89 11.40
N ALA A 172 15.12 -8.55 10.29
CA ALA A 172 14.68 -9.55 9.32
C ALA A 172 15.86 -10.20 8.54
N TYR A 173 16.98 -9.48 8.37
CA TYR A 173 18.15 -9.89 7.57
C TYR A 173 17.79 -10.35 6.16
N GLN A 174 16.73 -9.80 5.61
CA GLN A 174 16.22 -10.11 4.27
C GLN A 174 15.42 -8.91 3.74
N PRO A 175 15.16 -8.85 2.43
CA PRO A 175 14.29 -7.83 1.86
C PRO A 175 12.94 -7.77 2.56
N MET A 176 12.46 -6.56 2.87
CA MET A 176 11.15 -6.32 3.46
C MET A 176 10.06 -6.86 2.55
N GLN A 177 9.12 -7.61 3.11
CA GLN A 177 7.93 -8.11 2.42
C GLN A 177 6.79 -7.07 2.45
N SER A 178 6.80 -6.20 3.46
CA SER A 178 5.83 -5.14 3.63
C SER A 178 6.52 -3.85 4.06
N ILE A 179 6.04 -2.72 3.56
CA ILE A 179 6.49 -1.39 3.99
C ILE A 179 6.28 -1.15 5.49
N THR A 180 5.36 -1.88 6.12
CA THR A 180 5.08 -1.77 7.55
C THR A 180 6.23 -2.28 8.43
N GLU A 181 7.12 -3.13 7.89
CA GLU A 181 8.34 -3.58 8.60
C GLU A 181 9.27 -2.41 8.91
N PHE A 182 9.26 -1.35 8.09
CA PHE A 182 10.07 -0.16 8.33
C PHE A 182 9.79 0.50 9.69
N ARG A 183 8.60 0.29 10.27
CA ARG A 183 8.26 0.75 11.62
C ARG A 183 9.06 0.05 12.73
N LEU A 184 9.63 -1.10 12.44
CA LEU A 184 10.41 -1.90 13.38
C LEU A 184 11.91 -1.58 13.30
N VAL A 185 12.34 -0.79 12.33
CA VAL A 185 13.74 -0.42 12.13
C VAL A 185 14.18 0.58 13.22
N ALA A 186 15.35 0.36 13.79
CA ALA A 186 15.92 1.24 14.81
C ALA A 186 16.01 2.70 14.32
N GLY A 187 15.61 3.62 15.18
CA GLY A 187 15.55 5.06 14.86
C GLY A 187 14.30 5.51 14.13
N VAL A 188 13.43 4.59 13.71
CA VAL A 188 12.16 4.94 13.04
C VAL A 188 11.04 5.03 14.08
N ASN A 189 10.46 6.20 14.21
CA ASN A 189 9.26 6.44 15.02
C ASN A 189 8.02 6.61 14.13
N ALA A 190 6.85 6.78 14.76
CA ALA A 190 5.58 6.94 14.03
C ALA A 190 5.56 8.17 13.12
N GLU A 191 6.17 9.29 13.54
CA GLU A 191 6.23 10.52 12.76
C GLU A 191 7.09 10.32 11.50
N ILE A 192 8.27 9.72 11.66
CA ILE A 192 9.18 9.41 10.54
C ILE A 192 8.49 8.46 9.56
N PHE A 193 7.87 7.39 10.06
CA PHE A 193 7.17 6.42 9.24
C PHE A 193 6.04 7.08 8.42
N LEU A 194 5.14 7.81 9.07
CA LEU A 194 3.99 8.43 8.41
C LEU A 194 4.39 9.51 7.41
N THR A 195 5.45 10.29 7.71
CA THR A 195 5.97 11.32 6.81
C THR A 195 6.61 10.72 5.56
N LEU A 196 7.31 9.59 5.70
CA LEU A 196 7.97 8.92 4.57
C LEU A 196 7.04 8.00 3.78
N LEU A 197 5.96 7.50 4.36
CA LEU A 197 5.06 6.51 3.75
C LEU A 197 4.63 6.85 2.30
N PRO A 198 4.34 8.12 1.94
CA PRO A 198 4.04 8.48 0.55
C PRO A 198 5.23 8.38 -0.40
N GLN A 199 6.46 8.33 0.12
CA GLN A 199 7.71 8.45 -0.64
C GLN A 199 8.49 7.13 -0.73
N ILE A 200 8.13 6.12 0.07
CA ILE A 200 8.84 4.84 0.16
C ILE A 200 7.94 3.67 -0.18
N VAL A 201 8.57 2.56 -0.55
CA VAL A 201 7.91 1.28 -0.85
C VAL A 201 8.87 0.12 -0.53
N ALA A 202 8.34 -1.08 -0.33
CA ALA A 202 9.10 -2.32 -0.27
C ALA A 202 8.66 -3.22 -1.45
N LEU A 203 9.53 -3.39 -2.42
CA LEU A 203 9.30 -4.24 -3.60
C LEU A 203 10.21 -5.47 -3.55
N PRO A 204 9.79 -6.61 -4.10
CA PRO A 204 10.52 -7.88 -3.98
C PRO A 204 11.95 -7.84 -4.55
N THR A 205 12.16 -7.01 -5.56
CA THR A 205 13.43 -6.85 -6.25
C THR A 205 13.91 -5.41 -6.20
N SER A 206 15.21 -5.18 -6.39
CA SER A 206 15.74 -3.82 -6.57
C SER A 206 15.15 -3.20 -7.83
N THR A 207 14.68 -1.95 -7.73
CA THR A 207 13.99 -1.24 -8.81
C THR A 207 14.51 0.17 -8.98
N PRO A 208 14.76 0.62 -10.22
CA PRO A 208 15.07 2.02 -10.50
C PRO A 208 13.83 2.90 -10.30
N ILE A 209 14.07 4.20 -10.10
CA ILE A 209 13.03 5.22 -9.90
C ILE A 209 12.55 5.73 -11.24
N ASN A 210 11.25 5.78 -11.46
CA ASN A 210 10.65 6.28 -12.69
C ASN A 210 10.65 7.82 -12.72
N LEU A 211 11.42 8.40 -13.64
CA LEU A 211 11.55 9.86 -13.81
C LEU A 211 10.22 10.53 -14.22
N ASN A 212 9.34 9.78 -14.89
CA ASN A 212 8.07 10.31 -15.36
C ASN A 212 7.07 10.55 -14.22
N THR A 213 7.08 9.69 -13.20
CA THR A 213 6.04 9.65 -12.15
C THR A 213 6.55 10.03 -10.77
N ALA A 214 7.87 10.03 -10.58
CA ALA A 214 8.48 10.36 -9.28
C ALA A 214 8.19 11.80 -8.85
N SER A 215 7.97 11.97 -7.54
CA SER A 215 7.75 13.28 -6.92
C SER A 215 9.00 14.15 -6.96
N PRO A 216 8.88 15.48 -6.92
CA PRO A 216 10.03 16.40 -6.87
C PRO A 216 10.99 16.08 -5.71
N THR A 217 10.46 15.63 -4.57
CA THR A 217 11.27 15.27 -3.39
C THR A 217 12.16 14.05 -3.67
N ILE A 218 11.63 13.04 -4.36
CA ILE A 218 12.37 11.85 -4.78
C ILE A 218 13.41 12.22 -5.85
N LEU A 219 13.01 12.98 -6.88
CA LEU A 219 13.91 13.41 -7.96
C LEU A 219 15.10 14.21 -7.39
N LYS A 220 14.86 15.08 -6.43
CA LYS A 220 15.91 15.88 -5.78
C LYS A 220 16.97 15.04 -5.06
N ALA A 221 16.62 13.82 -4.64
CA ALA A 221 17.53 12.93 -3.93
C ALA A 221 18.41 12.08 -4.85
N LEU A 222 18.12 12.01 -6.15
CA LEU A 222 18.83 11.16 -7.13
C LEU A 222 20.30 11.56 -7.31
N GLY A 223 21.11 10.60 -7.67
CA GLY A 223 22.53 10.79 -7.92
C GLY A 223 23.25 11.37 -6.69
N ASN A 224 23.97 12.45 -6.88
CA ASN A 224 24.62 13.19 -5.79
C ASN A 224 23.72 14.25 -5.10
N GLY A 225 22.42 14.23 -5.41
CA GLY A 225 21.43 15.23 -5.01
C GLY A 225 21.36 16.37 -6.03
N LEU A 226 20.19 16.57 -6.62
CA LEU A 226 19.99 17.65 -7.57
C LEU A 226 19.90 18.98 -6.84
N THR A 227 20.52 20.00 -7.43
CA THR A 227 20.31 21.39 -7.01
C THR A 227 18.88 21.82 -7.35
N ASP A 228 18.40 22.91 -6.74
CA ASP A 228 17.05 23.42 -7.04
C ASP A 228 16.92 23.86 -8.50
N ALA A 229 17.99 24.39 -9.11
CA ALA A 229 18.03 24.73 -10.53
C ALA A 229 17.90 23.47 -11.43
N GLN A 230 18.68 22.44 -11.16
CA GLN A 230 18.61 21.16 -11.89
C GLN A 230 17.26 20.47 -11.75
N LEU A 231 16.68 20.48 -10.54
CA LEU A 231 15.34 19.94 -10.32
C LEU A 231 14.30 20.71 -11.14
N THR A 232 14.36 22.04 -11.13
CA THR A 232 13.44 22.88 -11.91
C THR A 232 13.58 22.60 -13.40
N GLU A 233 14.80 22.50 -13.92
CA GLU A 233 15.07 22.16 -15.31
C GLU A 233 14.52 20.77 -15.67
N LEU A 234 14.77 19.75 -14.85
CA LEU A 234 14.25 18.40 -15.07
C LEU A 234 12.71 18.36 -15.09
N LEU A 235 12.06 19.10 -14.19
CA LEU A 235 10.59 19.22 -14.16
C LEU A 235 10.06 19.95 -15.39
N GLN A 236 10.71 21.00 -15.84
CA GLN A 236 10.35 21.72 -17.08
C GLN A 236 10.50 20.82 -18.32
N LEU A 237 11.59 20.06 -18.41
CA LEU A 237 11.78 19.09 -19.50
C LEU A 237 10.69 18.00 -19.50
N ARG A 238 10.33 17.49 -18.31
CA ARG A 238 9.24 16.54 -18.15
C ARG A 238 7.90 17.13 -18.60
N ASP A 239 7.68 18.41 -18.29
CA ASP A 239 6.46 19.11 -18.66
C ASP A 239 6.35 19.34 -20.17
N GLN A 240 7.47 19.70 -20.82
CA GLN A 240 7.52 19.96 -22.26
C GLN A 240 7.35 18.67 -23.10
N LYS A 241 7.93 17.56 -22.64
CA LYS A 241 7.91 16.29 -23.38
C LYS A 241 6.68 15.43 -23.13
N GLU A 242 5.81 15.82 -22.17
CA GLU A 242 4.71 14.99 -21.66
C GLU A 242 5.19 13.66 -21.03
N THR A 243 6.13 12.96 -21.68
CA THR A 243 6.65 11.65 -21.30
C THR A 243 8.08 11.47 -21.79
N PHE A 244 9.01 11.17 -20.89
CA PHE A 244 10.32 10.69 -21.27
C PHE A 244 10.25 9.26 -21.81
N LYS A 245 11.00 9.00 -22.88
CA LYS A 245 11.14 7.68 -23.51
C LYS A 245 12.51 7.05 -23.15
N ALA A 246 12.67 5.77 -23.40
CA ALA A 246 13.94 5.07 -23.17
C ALA A 246 15.13 5.75 -23.89
N SER A 247 14.90 6.35 -25.08
CA SER A 247 15.90 7.11 -25.80
C SER A 247 16.38 8.37 -25.08
N ASP A 248 15.60 8.92 -24.16
CA ASP A 248 15.95 10.14 -23.42
C ASP A 248 16.83 9.87 -22.20
N ILE A 249 16.85 8.61 -21.71
CA ILE A 249 17.57 8.25 -20.46
C ILE A 249 19.04 8.67 -20.53
N LEU A 250 19.73 8.35 -21.61
CA LEU A 250 21.16 8.66 -21.73
C LEU A 250 21.44 10.14 -21.60
N LEU A 251 20.62 10.99 -22.22
CA LEU A 251 20.74 12.44 -22.13
C LEU A 251 20.46 12.94 -20.70
N LEU A 252 19.41 12.43 -20.06
CA LEU A 252 19.01 12.82 -18.71
C LEU A 252 20.07 12.43 -17.66
N VAL A 253 20.57 11.20 -17.70
CA VAL A 253 21.59 10.73 -16.74
C VAL A 253 22.91 11.50 -16.90
N THR A 254 23.27 11.86 -18.13
CA THR A 254 24.49 12.66 -18.41
C THR A 254 24.33 14.09 -17.93
N ASN A 255 23.23 14.78 -18.27
CA ASN A 255 23.02 16.18 -17.94
C ASN A 255 22.86 16.42 -16.43
N PHE A 256 22.19 15.50 -15.74
CA PHE A 256 21.92 15.61 -14.31
C PHE A 256 22.89 14.81 -13.42
N HIS A 257 23.88 14.15 -14.01
CA HIS A 257 24.89 13.33 -13.31
C HIS A 257 24.23 12.25 -12.40
N ILE A 258 23.17 11.61 -12.90
CA ILE A 258 22.45 10.55 -12.19
C ILE A 258 22.98 9.19 -12.70
N PRO A 259 23.36 8.25 -11.83
CA PRO A 259 23.69 6.89 -12.28
C PRO A 259 22.54 6.24 -13.04
N ALA A 260 22.79 5.69 -14.22
CA ALA A 260 21.75 5.09 -15.07
C ALA A 260 20.97 3.97 -14.37
N ALA A 261 21.62 3.22 -13.49
CA ALA A 261 20.99 2.16 -12.70
C ALA A 261 19.93 2.67 -11.72
N GLN A 262 19.95 3.95 -11.34
CA GLN A 262 19.00 4.52 -10.38
C GLN A 262 17.68 4.95 -11.01
N VAL A 263 17.59 5.05 -12.33
CA VAL A 263 16.45 5.66 -13.01
C VAL A 263 15.90 4.82 -14.15
N THR A 264 14.62 4.94 -14.36
CA THR A 264 13.88 4.40 -15.50
C THR A 264 12.84 5.40 -16.00
N VAL A 265 12.22 5.12 -17.12
CA VAL A 265 11.07 5.86 -17.66
C VAL A 265 9.83 4.97 -17.82
N GLU A 266 9.98 3.68 -17.57
CA GLU A 266 8.89 2.70 -17.55
C GLU A 266 8.92 1.95 -16.24
N SER A 267 7.74 1.64 -15.69
CA SER A 267 7.60 0.92 -14.44
C SER A 267 7.10 -0.50 -14.66
N GLU A 268 7.55 -1.38 -13.77
CA GLU A 268 7.13 -2.78 -13.72
C GLU A 268 6.16 -3.03 -12.55
N TYR A 269 6.22 -2.23 -11.49
CA TYR A 269 5.40 -2.44 -10.29
C TYR A 269 4.35 -1.36 -10.14
N TYR A 270 3.10 -1.81 -9.96
CA TYR A 270 1.94 -0.94 -9.80
C TYR A 270 1.10 -1.37 -8.60
N LEU A 271 0.46 -0.41 -7.96
CA LEU A 271 -0.53 -0.63 -6.91
C LEU A 271 -1.92 -0.29 -7.45
N CYS A 272 -2.82 -1.26 -7.47
CA CYS A 272 -4.25 -0.99 -7.56
C CYS A 272 -4.76 -0.76 -6.13
N ALA A 273 -5.19 0.46 -5.85
CA ALA A 273 -5.81 0.79 -4.58
C ALA A 273 -7.22 1.32 -4.83
N GLY A 274 -8.20 0.77 -4.13
CA GLY A 274 -9.58 1.13 -4.30
C GLY A 274 -10.43 0.92 -3.08
N LYS A 275 -11.63 1.48 -3.13
CA LYS A 275 -12.66 1.33 -2.11
C LYS A 275 -13.97 0.93 -2.78
N VAL A 276 -14.57 -0.11 -2.24
CA VAL A 276 -15.92 -0.56 -2.59
C VAL A 276 -16.80 -0.38 -1.38
N SER A 277 -17.92 0.31 -1.52
CA SER A 277 -18.86 0.57 -0.43
C SER A 277 -20.26 0.14 -0.84
N GLY A 278 -20.90 -0.68 0.02
CA GLY A 278 -22.31 -1.02 -0.02
C GLY A 278 -23.13 -0.11 0.89
N LYS A 279 -24.27 -0.63 1.37
CA LYS A 279 -25.17 0.12 2.27
C LYS A 279 -24.65 0.17 3.72
N GLU A 280 -24.13 -0.96 4.21
CA GLU A 280 -23.71 -1.11 5.61
C GLU A 280 -22.21 -1.39 5.74
N LEU A 281 -21.57 -1.93 4.70
CA LEU A 281 -20.17 -2.33 4.70
C LEU A 281 -19.35 -1.60 3.64
N SER A 282 -18.06 -1.46 3.89
CA SER A 282 -17.09 -1.02 2.88
C SER A 282 -15.79 -1.82 3.00
N LEU A 283 -15.16 -2.07 1.86
CA LEU A 283 -13.86 -2.72 1.76
C LEU A 283 -12.86 -1.78 1.08
N ASN A 284 -11.69 -1.61 1.69
CA ASN A 284 -10.53 -1.07 1.01
C ASN A 284 -9.76 -2.23 0.38
N TYR A 285 -9.37 -2.07 -0.86
CA TYR A 285 -8.72 -3.08 -1.66
C TYR A 285 -7.36 -2.58 -2.12
N TYR A 286 -6.32 -3.41 -1.94
CA TYR A 286 -4.96 -3.13 -2.35
C TYR A 286 -4.37 -4.34 -3.05
N MET A 287 -3.84 -4.15 -4.25
CA MET A 287 -3.22 -5.21 -5.03
C MET A 287 -1.94 -4.69 -5.68
N VAL A 288 -0.82 -5.31 -5.35
CA VAL A 288 0.46 -5.03 -6.01
C VAL A 288 0.60 -5.92 -7.23
N LEU A 289 0.84 -5.30 -8.37
CA LEU A 289 0.95 -5.92 -9.67
C LEU A 289 2.37 -5.78 -10.22
N HIS A 290 2.90 -6.86 -10.76
CA HIS A 290 4.16 -6.89 -11.49
C HIS A 290 3.90 -7.08 -12.98
N ARG A 291 4.26 -6.08 -13.78
CA ARG A 291 4.09 -6.01 -15.23
C ARG A 291 5.43 -6.33 -15.90
N THR A 292 5.47 -7.35 -16.72
CA THR A 292 6.67 -7.76 -17.44
C THR A 292 6.37 -8.05 -18.89
N LYS A 293 7.40 -8.13 -19.72
CA LYS A 293 7.31 -8.66 -21.09
C LYS A 293 7.68 -10.13 -21.07
N ASP A 294 6.89 -10.96 -21.70
CA ASP A 294 7.20 -12.35 -21.91
C ASP A 294 8.29 -12.55 -23.01
N ARG A 295 8.66 -13.79 -23.26
CA ARG A 295 9.67 -14.13 -24.28
C ARG A 295 9.28 -13.73 -25.70
N THR A 296 8.00 -13.50 -25.96
CA THR A 296 7.46 -13.05 -27.26
C THR A 296 7.37 -11.54 -27.36
N GLY A 297 7.63 -10.82 -26.25
CA GLY A 297 7.48 -9.37 -26.14
C GLY A 297 6.08 -8.92 -25.77
N ALA A 298 5.15 -9.85 -25.52
CA ALA A 298 3.82 -9.51 -25.05
C ALA A 298 3.84 -9.10 -23.56
N MET A 299 3.03 -8.10 -23.20
CA MET A 299 2.89 -7.66 -21.81
C MET A 299 2.11 -8.68 -21.01
N THR A 300 2.66 -9.05 -19.85
CA THR A 300 2.03 -9.91 -18.86
C THR A 300 1.98 -9.22 -17.51
N VAL A 301 0.99 -9.55 -16.71
CA VAL A 301 0.83 -9.00 -15.36
C VAL A 301 0.60 -10.13 -14.37
N GLN A 302 1.33 -10.10 -13.27
CA GLN A 302 1.22 -11.05 -12.18
C GLN A 302 0.84 -10.32 -10.90
N VAL A 303 -0.01 -10.93 -10.08
CA VAL A 303 -0.34 -10.44 -8.74
C VAL A 303 0.79 -10.82 -7.79
N VAL A 304 1.41 -9.84 -7.17
CA VAL A 304 2.46 -10.03 -6.15
C VAL A 304 1.84 -10.18 -4.77
N THR A 305 0.92 -9.29 -4.44
CA THR A 305 0.22 -9.27 -3.15
C THR A 305 -1.17 -8.69 -3.34
N GLU A 306 -2.13 -9.25 -2.60
CA GLU A 306 -3.50 -8.77 -2.53
C GLU A 306 -3.92 -8.71 -1.07
N THR A 307 -4.48 -7.58 -0.63
CA THR A 307 -4.94 -7.37 0.75
C THR A 307 -6.24 -6.59 0.80
N LEU A 308 -7.02 -6.86 1.84
CA LEU A 308 -8.27 -6.17 2.13
C LEU A 308 -8.13 -5.38 3.44
N ASN A 309 -8.59 -4.13 3.46
CA ASN A 309 -8.66 -3.23 4.62
C ASN A 309 -7.30 -2.82 5.24
N SER A 310 -6.20 -3.42 4.84
CA SER A 310 -4.84 -3.06 5.32
C SER A 310 -3.83 -3.20 4.18
N MET A 311 -2.88 -2.29 4.13
CA MET A 311 -1.75 -2.33 3.20
C MET A 311 -0.46 -2.72 3.95
#